data_1aa8c7fc9dfc79d466d2fb2f7454b169
#
_entry.id   1aa8c7fc9dfc79d466d2fb2f7454b169
#
_cell.length_a   1.000
_cell.length_b   1.000
_cell.length_c   1.000
_cell.angle_alpha   90.00
_cell.angle_beta   90.00
_cell.angle_gamma   90.00
#
_symmetry.space_group_name_H-M   'P 1'
#
loop_
_entity.id
_entity.type
_entity.pdbx_description
1 polymer ?
#
loop_
_entity_poly.entity_id
_entity_poly.type
_entity_poly.pdbx_seq_one_letter_code
_entity_poly.pdbx_strand_id
1 'polypeptide(L)'
;MKKSILILAAAFTILGFGACQKKINTSEELDVALGKIYDGSKFPAFSVAVIKDNSLAFQKSYGFANITTKTAYTNQTTQNIASVSKLMISVSLIQCVEKGLFTLETNINDILPFKVQNPNFPNEPIKIKHLVTHTSGIIDDKATYVADYAILKGEDVSTPIAKLLLDTYKAKQNGEVSTLRDFVQSYLTPTGKLYKTSNFSNNKPGENYSYSNIAASLAGYIVEAKTNISFDEYTKTNIFKPLGMKNTAWKLEDLDRKNAAIQYWTKSQPLPFYTSSSYPDGNLNSSTEDMSLFLVEMMKGFSGTSTFLKADSWKLLFDKKLSPLPTNMKDKEDNYGTFWVWFKSGRLGHTGGNPGVFTFFAFYPDKKTGFYFSGNVDLEEGDDAYTLSESQQKIITAIKEFEAN
;
A
#
# COMPACT_ATOMS: atom_id res chain seq x y z
N MET A 1 20.86 -38.32 -2.78
CA MET A 1 20.43 -38.52 -4.17
C MET A 1 19.89 -37.16 -4.67
N LYS A 2 20.65 -36.49 -5.54
CA LYS A 2 20.29 -35.21 -6.14
C LYS A 2 19.27 -35.46 -7.23
N LYS A 3 18.07 -34.88 -7.16
CA LYS A 3 17.13 -34.81 -8.28
C LYS A 3 17.18 -33.40 -8.87
N SER A 4 17.78 -33.30 -10.04
CA SER A 4 17.77 -32.12 -10.91
C SER A 4 16.36 -31.95 -11.46
N ILE A 5 15.76 -30.79 -11.25
CA ILE A 5 14.48 -30.40 -11.87
C ILE A 5 14.84 -29.71 -13.19
N LEU A 6 14.54 -30.37 -14.30
CA LEU A 6 14.55 -29.82 -15.65
C LEU A 6 13.39 -28.82 -15.78
N ILE A 7 13.73 -27.56 -16.05
CA ILE A 7 12.75 -26.54 -16.46
C ILE A 7 12.50 -26.77 -17.96
N LEU A 8 11.32 -27.31 -18.28
CA LEU A 8 10.85 -27.39 -19.66
C LEU A 8 10.20 -26.05 -20.01
N ALA A 9 10.87 -25.28 -20.86
CA ALA A 9 10.30 -24.10 -21.49
C ALA A 9 9.26 -24.56 -22.53
N ALA A 10 7.99 -24.53 -22.20
CA ALA A 10 6.91 -24.73 -23.15
C ALA A 10 6.64 -23.40 -23.86
N ALA A 11 7.08 -23.31 -25.12
CA ALA A 11 6.66 -22.26 -26.04
C ALA A 11 5.17 -22.48 -26.36
N PHE A 12 4.29 -21.69 -25.76
CA PHE A 12 2.88 -21.64 -26.14
C PHE A 12 2.76 -20.78 -27.40
N THR A 13 2.61 -21.42 -28.55
CA THR A 13 2.06 -20.82 -29.76
C THR A 13 0.59 -20.47 -29.51
N ILE A 14 0.32 -19.21 -29.32
CA ILE A 14 -1.06 -18.68 -29.26
C ILE A 14 -1.63 -18.76 -30.67
N LEU A 15 -2.37 -19.83 -30.95
CA LEU A 15 -3.31 -19.85 -32.08
C LEU A 15 -4.43 -18.84 -31.77
N GLY A 16 -4.38 -17.70 -32.45
CA GLY A 16 -5.39 -16.66 -32.37
C GLY A 16 -6.75 -17.14 -32.80
N PHE A 17 -7.61 -17.51 -31.88
CA PHE A 17 -9.04 -17.39 -32.07
C PHE A 17 -9.39 -15.91 -31.87
N GLY A 18 -9.46 -15.17 -32.97
CA GLY A 18 -9.99 -13.81 -33.05
C GLY A 18 -11.50 -13.81 -32.79
N ALA A 19 -11.91 -14.08 -31.55
CA ALA A 19 -13.19 -13.56 -31.08
C ALA A 19 -12.98 -12.04 -30.98
N CYS A 20 -13.73 -11.25 -31.76
CA CYS A 20 -13.75 -9.81 -31.72
C CYS A 20 -14.11 -9.40 -30.27
N GLN A 21 -13.12 -9.17 -29.43
CA GLN A 21 -13.33 -8.76 -28.05
C GLN A 21 -13.91 -7.36 -28.15
N LYS A 22 -15.19 -7.20 -27.78
CA LYS A 22 -15.88 -5.92 -27.86
C LYS A 22 -15.12 -4.92 -27.00
N LYS A 23 -14.61 -3.85 -27.60
CA LYS A 23 -13.90 -2.80 -26.88
C LYS A 23 -14.80 -2.22 -25.79
N ILE A 24 -14.21 -1.93 -24.63
CA ILE A 24 -14.90 -1.29 -23.51
C ILE A 24 -14.76 0.23 -23.67
N ASN A 25 -15.84 0.90 -24.11
CA ASN A 25 -15.84 2.33 -24.42
C ASN A 25 -16.69 3.15 -23.44
N THR A 26 -17.69 2.52 -22.79
CA THR A 26 -18.61 3.20 -21.88
C THR A 26 -18.54 2.64 -20.47
N SER A 27 -19.03 3.42 -19.51
CA SER A 27 -19.13 3.00 -18.11
C SER A 27 -20.02 1.78 -17.93
N GLU A 28 -21.09 1.66 -18.74
CA GLU A 28 -22.01 0.52 -18.75
C GLU A 28 -21.32 -0.74 -19.27
N GLU A 29 -20.50 -0.62 -20.32
CA GLU A 29 -19.72 -1.75 -20.86
C GLU A 29 -18.67 -2.22 -19.86
N LEU A 30 -18.01 -1.29 -19.14
CA LEU A 30 -17.07 -1.62 -18.08
C LEU A 30 -17.78 -2.32 -16.92
N ASP A 31 -18.95 -1.81 -16.51
CA ASP A 31 -19.76 -2.44 -15.46
C ASP A 31 -20.14 -3.89 -15.81
N VAL A 32 -20.63 -4.12 -17.03
CA VAL A 32 -20.97 -5.47 -17.50
C VAL A 32 -19.75 -6.38 -17.54
N ALA A 33 -18.60 -5.88 -17.98
CA ALA A 33 -17.36 -6.66 -18.01
C ALA A 33 -16.88 -7.03 -16.59
N LEU A 34 -16.85 -6.06 -15.67
CA LEU A 34 -16.45 -6.28 -14.29
C LEU A 34 -17.42 -7.20 -13.53
N GLY A 35 -18.75 -7.07 -13.78
CA GLY A 35 -19.76 -7.96 -13.23
C GLY A 35 -19.53 -9.43 -13.64
N LYS A 36 -19.27 -9.68 -14.91
CA LYS A 36 -18.94 -11.02 -15.42
C LYS A 36 -17.65 -11.59 -14.81
N ILE A 37 -16.64 -10.72 -14.61
CA ILE A 37 -15.40 -11.14 -13.94
C ILE A 37 -15.69 -11.50 -12.49
N TYR A 38 -16.51 -10.70 -11.78
CA TYR A 38 -16.93 -11.00 -10.41
C TYR A 38 -17.63 -12.36 -10.31
N ASP A 39 -18.62 -12.60 -11.17
CA ASP A 39 -19.39 -13.86 -11.19
C ASP A 39 -18.52 -15.11 -11.41
N GLY A 40 -17.46 -14.98 -12.21
CA GLY A 40 -16.49 -16.05 -12.49
C GLY A 40 -15.31 -16.11 -11.53
N SER A 41 -15.24 -15.21 -10.53
CA SER A 41 -14.09 -15.08 -9.63
C SER A 41 -14.32 -15.72 -8.26
N LYS A 42 -13.23 -15.81 -7.49
CA LYS A 42 -13.26 -16.19 -6.08
C LYS A 42 -13.23 -14.98 -5.14
N PHE A 43 -13.38 -13.76 -5.66
CA PHE A 43 -13.48 -12.60 -4.81
C PHE A 43 -14.73 -12.63 -3.93
N PRO A 44 -14.62 -12.42 -2.60
CA PRO A 44 -15.76 -12.07 -1.77
C PRO A 44 -16.37 -10.75 -2.21
N ALA A 45 -15.53 -9.75 -2.44
CA ALA A 45 -15.86 -8.47 -3.03
C ALA A 45 -14.64 -7.80 -3.65
N PHE A 46 -14.91 -6.87 -4.55
CA PHE A 46 -13.95 -5.86 -4.98
C PHE A 46 -14.65 -4.57 -5.38
N SER A 47 -13.89 -3.50 -5.45
CA SER A 47 -14.35 -2.22 -5.96
C SER A 47 -13.33 -1.56 -6.86
N VAL A 48 -13.82 -0.75 -7.79
CA VAL A 48 -13.03 -0.04 -8.79
C VAL A 48 -13.50 1.42 -8.88
N ALA A 49 -12.53 2.35 -8.93
CA ALA A 49 -12.76 3.71 -9.40
C ALA A 49 -11.82 3.98 -10.58
N VAL A 50 -12.32 4.63 -11.63
CA VAL A 50 -11.52 5.07 -12.78
C VAL A 50 -11.68 6.57 -12.96
N ILE A 51 -10.54 7.25 -13.10
CA ILE A 51 -10.46 8.69 -13.30
C ILE A 51 -10.02 8.96 -14.74
N LYS A 52 -10.66 9.91 -15.40
CA LYS A 52 -10.27 10.45 -16.70
C LYS A 52 -10.29 11.98 -16.63
N ASP A 53 -9.29 12.62 -17.19
CA ASP A 53 -9.16 14.08 -17.22
C ASP A 53 -9.40 14.75 -15.85
N ASN A 54 -8.81 14.18 -14.80
CA ASN A 54 -8.94 14.64 -13.41
C ASN A 54 -10.39 14.60 -12.86
N SER A 55 -11.25 13.78 -13.44
CA SER A 55 -12.66 13.61 -13.01
C SER A 55 -13.01 12.14 -12.87
N LEU A 56 -13.89 11.83 -11.93
CA LEU A 56 -14.39 10.47 -11.72
C LEU A 56 -15.23 10.05 -12.93
N ALA A 57 -14.75 9.05 -13.69
CA ALA A 57 -15.41 8.51 -14.87
C ALA A 57 -16.23 7.25 -14.56
N PHE A 58 -15.79 6.46 -13.60
CA PHE A 58 -16.46 5.22 -13.19
C PHE A 58 -16.16 4.92 -11.73
N GLN A 59 -17.16 4.45 -10.97
CA GLN A 59 -16.97 3.92 -9.63
C GLN A 59 -18.04 2.88 -9.32
N LYS A 60 -17.62 1.66 -8.99
CA LYS A 60 -18.54 0.60 -8.64
C LYS A 60 -17.90 -0.48 -7.76
N SER A 61 -18.76 -1.11 -6.97
CA SER A 61 -18.40 -2.19 -6.05
C SER A 61 -19.22 -3.43 -6.37
N TYR A 62 -18.63 -4.61 -6.14
CA TYR A 62 -19.20 -5.91 -6.43
C TYR A 62 -19.04 -6.82 -5.23
N GLY A 63 -20.07 -7.62 -4.91
CA GLY A 63 -20.01 -8.63 -3.89
C GLY A 63 -20.36 -8.17 -2.47
N PHE A 64 -19.80 -8.84 -1.48
CA PHE A 64 -20.19 -8.68 -0.08
C PHE A 64 -19.03 -8.23 0.79
N ALA A 65 -19.26 -7.17 1.57
CA ALA A 65 -18.39 -6.76 2.67
C ALA A 65 -18.34 -7.83 3.77
N ASN A 66 -19.45 -8.57 3.95
CA ASN A 66 -19.53 -9.74 4.81
C ASN A 66 -20.41 -10.79 4.14
N ILE A 67 -19.81 -11.92 3.76
CA ILE A 67 -20.50 -13.02 3.08
C ILE A 67 -21.55 -13.66 3.99
N THR A 68 -21.23 -13.83 5.27
CA THR A 68 -22.11 -14.52 6.24
C THR A 68 -23.42 -13.77 6.45
N THR A 69 -23.35 -12.45 6.60
CA THR A 69 -24.53 -11.58 6.79
C THR A 69 -25.10 -11.07 5.47
N LYS A 70 -24.46 -11.36 4.34
CA LYS A 70 -24.80 -10.83 3.01
C LYS A 70 -24.81 -9.30 2.96
N THR A 71 -23.97 -8.65 3.78
CA THR A 71 -23.82 -7.19 3.73
C THR A 71 -23.13 -6.81 2.45
N ALA A 72 -23.78 -5.99 1.61
CA ALA A 72 -23.21 -5.60 0.32
C ALA A 72 -21.92 -4.78 0.51
N TYR A 73 -20.95 -5.00 -0.38
CA TYR A 73 -19.81 -4.10 -0.49
C TYR A 73 -20.22 -2.89 -1.33
N THR A 74 -20.05 -1.68 -0.80
CA THR A 74 -20.41 -0.42 -1.44
C THR A 74 -19.17 0.44 -1.67
N ASN A 75 -19.28 1.52 -2.45
CA ASN A 75 -18.19 2.47 -2.65
C ASN A 75 -17.76 3.18 -1.34
N GLN A 76 -18.60 3.17 -0.32
CA GLN A 76 -18.34 3.74 1.01
C GLN A 76 -17.85 2.69 2.02
N THR A 77 -17.89 1.40 1.65
CA THR A 77 -17.36 0.33 2.51
C THR A 77 -15.88 0.55 2.76
N THR A 78 -15.48 0.53 4.03
CA THR A 78 -14.10 0.72 4.45
C THR A 78 -13.38 -0.60 4.54
N GLN A 79 -12.14 -0.64 4.10
CA GLN A 79 -11.23 -1.76 4.32
C GLN A 79 -9.79 -1.27 4.45
N ASN A 80 -8.92 -2.13 4.97
CA ASN A 80 -7.49 -1.91 4.94
C ASN A 80 -7.01 -1.78 3.48
N ILE A 81 -6.11 -0.80 3.22
CA ILE A 81 -5.56 -0.56 1.88
C ILE A 81 -4.10 -0.96 1.74
N ALA A 82 -3.57 -1.66 2.73
CA ALA A 82 -2.20 -2.15 2.78
C ALA A 82 -1.17 -1.06 2.41
N SER A 83 -0.14 -1.39 1.66
CA SER A 83 0.98 -0.47 1.36
C SER A 83 0.61 0.78 0.55
N VAL A 84 -0.60 0.88 -0.01
CA VAL A 84 -1.11 2.15 -0.55
C VAL A 84 -1.16 3.24 0.53
N SER A 85 -1.20 2.87 1.81
CA SER A 85 -1.05 3.75 2.98
C SER A 85 0.21 4.61 2.95
N LYS A 86 1.30 4.13 2.34
CA LYS A 86 2.58 4.85 2.22
C LYS A 86 2.45 6.16 1.45
N LEU A 87 1.42 6.28 0.61
CA LEU A 87 1.14 7.52 -0.11
C LEU A 87 0.72 8.65 0.85
N MET A 88 0.14 8.32 2.02
CA MET A 88 -0.16 9.32 3.05
C MET A 88 1.12 9.80 3.76
N ILE A 89 2.09 8.89 3.97
CA ILE A 89 3.42 9.27 4.49
C ILE A 89 4.09 10.23 3.51
N SER A 90 4.01 9.94 2.22
CA SER A 90 4.65 10.76 1.19
C SER A 90 4.14 12.20 1.18
N VAL A 91 2.83 12.38 1.18
CA VAL A 91 2.19 13.71 1.22
C VAL A 91 2.54 14.43 2.51
N SER A 92 2.49 13.75 3.67
CA SER A 92 2.82 14.35 4.97
C SER A 92 4.27 14.84 5.05
N LEU A 93 5.23 14.07 4.54
CA LEU A 93 6.63 14.49 4.47
C LEU A 93 6.80 15.73 3.59
N ILE A 94 6.16 15.75 2.42
CA ILE A 94 6.24 16.89 1.50
C ILE A 94 5.57 18.14 2.10
N GLN A 95 4.47 18.00 2.82
CA GLN A 95 3.88 19.11 3.58
C GLN A 95 4.84 19.65 4.66
N CYS A 96 5.59 18.77 5.32
CA CYS A 96 6.61 19.20 6.28
C CYS A 96 7.79 19.93 5.59
N VAL A 97 8.23 19.45 4.42
CA VAL A 97 9.23 20.13 3.59
C VAL A 97 8.72 21.51 3.15
N GLU A 98 7.47 21.60 2.70
CA GLU A 98 6.84 22.85 2.27
C GLU A 98 6.77 23.89 3.41
N LYS A 99 6.60 23.42 4.65
CA LYS A 99 6.63 24.24 5.87
C LYS A 99 8.06 24.61 6.32
N GLY A 100 9.10 24.14 5.62
CA GLY A 100 10.51 24.40 5.96
C GLY A 100 11.01 23.65 7.20
N LEU A 101 10.32 22.59 7.62
CA LEU A 101 10.67 21.84 8.83
C LEU A 101 11.93 20.98 8.64
N PHE A 102 12.16 20.48 7.43
CA PHE A 102 13.32 19.72 6.97
C PHE A 102 13.34 19.64 5.45
N THR A 103 14.36 19.01 4.87
CA THR A 103 14.43 18.66 3.44
C THR A 103 14.59 17.14 3.29
N LEU A 104 14.45 16.62 2.09
CA LEU A 104 14.73 15.20 1.84
C LEU A 104 16.22 14.83 2.04
N GLU A 105 17.12 15.82 2.01
CA GLU A 105 18.57 15.65 2.30
C GLU A 105 18.89 15.67 3.80
N THR A 106 17.93 15.97 4.66
CA THR A 106 18.14 16.02 6.11
C THR A 106 18.48 14.64 6.64
N ASN A 107 19.54 14.56 7.48
CA ASN A 107 19.88 13.36 8.23
C ASN A 107 18.76 13.07 9.24
N ILE A 108 18.24 11.84 9.26
CA ILE A 108 17.15 11.48 10.17
C ILE A 108 17.49 11.71 11.65
N ASN A 109 18.76 11.57 12.01
CA ASN A 109 19.22 11.79 13.40
C ASN A 109 19.20 13.27 13.84
N ASP A 110 19.03 14.22 12.92
CA ASP A 110 18.82 15.63 13.25
C ASP A 110 17.37 15.92 13.70
N ILE A 111 16.48 14.92 13.54
CA ILE A 111 15.06 15.01 13.88
C ILE A 111 14.70 14.04 15.01
N LEU A 112 15.23 12.82 14.94
CA LEU A 112 14.84 11.74 15.84
C LEU A 112 15.37 11.97 17.28
N PRO A 113 14.60 11.66 18.34
CA PRO A 113 15.04 11.74 19.72
C PRO A 113 15.96 10.57 20.14
N PHE A 114 16.28 9.67 19.21
CA PHE A 114 17.19 8.53 19.40
C PHE A 114 18.05 8.34 18.13
N LYS A 115 19.20 7.70 18.28
CA LYS A 115 20.14 7.51 17.17
C LYS A 115 19.82 6.25 16.39
N VAL A 116 19.61 6.39 15.07
CA VAL A 116 19.50 5.29 14.10
C VAL A 116 20.75 5.28 13.24
N GLN A 117 21.43 4.14 13.20
CA GLN A 117 22.73 4.02 12.53
C GLN A 117 22.89 2.61 11.96
N ASN A 118 23.25 2.51 10.69
CA ASN A 118 23.66 1.22 10.14
C ASN A 118 25.00 0.80 10.78
N PRO A 119 25.04 -0.31 11.54
CA PRO A 119 26.27 -0.72 12.23
C PRO A 119 27.42 -1.10 11.30
N ASN A 120 27.10 -1.47 10.04
CA ASN A 120 28.09 -1.80 9.02
C ASN A 120 28.72 -0.55 8.37
N PHE A 121 28.02 0.60 8.45
CA PHE A 121 28.46 1.89 7.89
C PHE A 121 28.17 3.03 8.87
N PRO A 122 28.85 3.05 10.05
CA PRO A 122 28.48 3.95 11.14
C PRO A 122 28.71 5.44 10.83
N ASN A 123 29.51 5.78 9.84
CA ASN A 123 29.79 7.14 9.44
C ASN A 123 28.93 7.64 8.27
N GLU A 124 28.09 6.76 7.69
CA GLU A 124 27.23 7.11 6.56
C GLU A 124 25.83 7.48 7.06
N PRO A 125 25.39 8.75 6.90
CA PRO A 125 24.10 9.16 7.41
C PRO A 125 22.95 8.59 6.59
N ILE A 126 21.91 8.14 7.29
CA ILE A 126 20.62 7.82 6.66
C ILE A 126 19.86 9.14 6.52
N LYS A 127 19.48 9.49 5.29
CA LYS A 127 18.69 10.70 4.99
C LYS A 127 17.24 10.34 4.70
N ILE A 128 16.33 11.30 4.81
CA ILE A 128 14.89 11.09 4.51
C ILE A 128 14.72 10.56 3.09
N LYS A 129 15.48 11.05 2.09
CA LYS A 129 15.43 10.53 0.71
C LYS A 129 15.70 9.02 0.62
N HIS A 130 16.55 8.48 1.48
CA HIS A 130 16.85 7.04 1.47
C HIS A 130 15.67 6.21 2.00
N LEU A 131 14.86 6.75 2.93
CA LEU A 131 13.64 6.10 3.40
C LEU A 131 12.59 6.04 2.30
N VAL A 132 12.33 7.18 1.66
CA VAL A 132 11.24 7.34 0.68
C VAL A 132 11.50 6.66 -0.67
N THR A 133 12.74 6.22 -0.90
CA THR A 133 13.14 5.46 -2.10
C THR A 133 13.51 4.01 -1.80
N HIS A 134 13.29 3.56 -0.54
CA HIS A 134 13.67 2.22 -0.10
C HIS A 134 15.15 1.88 -0.32
N THR A 135 16.04 2.86 -0.11
CA THR A 135 17.49 2.70 -0.24
C THR A 135 18.22 2.99 1.08
N SER A 136 17.52 3.02 2.20
CA SER A 136 18.08 3.36 3.51
C SER A 136 19.04 2.31 4.09
N GLY A 137 18.99 1.09 3.57
CA GLY A 137 19.69 -0.06 4.15
C GLY A 137 18.99 -0.65 5.39
N ILE A 138 17.81 -0.13 5.78
CA ILE A 138 16.98 -0.77 6.80
C ILE A 138 16.29 -1.97 6.17
N ILE A 139 16.38 -3.13 6.83
CA ILE A 139 15.85 -4.42 6.38
C ILE A 139 14.70 -4.83 7.28
N ASP A 140 13.62 -5.33 6.69
CA ASP A 140 12.52 -5.93 7.42
C ASP A 140 12.88 -7.38 7.78
N ASP A 141 13.06 -7.67 9.08
CA ASP A 141 13.06 -9.05 9.58
C ASP A 141 11.63 -9.57 9.54
N LYS A 142 11.35 -10.47 8.59
CA LYS A 142 9.97 -10.93 8.30
C LYS A 142 9.27 -11.46 9.56
N ALA A 143 9.96 -12.23 10.39
CA ALA A 143 9.37 -12.80 11.60
C ALA A 143 9.00 -11.72 12.62
N THR A 144 9.87 -10.74 12.83
CA THR A 144 9.63 -9.62 13.74
C THR A 144 8.51 -8.71 13.22
N TYR A 145 8.48 -8.46 11.92
CA TYR A 145 7.46 -7.60 11.28
C TYR A 145 6.06 -8.22 11.40
N VAL A 146 5.89 -9.51 11.08
CA VAL A 146 4.58 -10.16 11.19
C VAL A 146 4.14 -10.37 12.64
N ALA A 147 5.08 -10.53 13.57
CA ALA A 147 4.78 -10.61 15.01
C ALA A 147 4.35 -9.24 15.62
N ASP A 148 4.48 -8.14 14.89
CA ASP A 148 3.95 -6.83 15.29
C ASP A 148 2.45 -6.71 15.11
N TYR A 149 1.82 -7.54 14.27
CA TYR A 149 0.38 -7.56 14.10
C TYR A 149 -0.32 -7.95 15.41
N ALA A 150 -1.47 -7.33 15.64
CA ALA A 150 -2.33 -7.63 16.81
C ALA A 150 -3.79 -7.77 16.36
N ILE A 151 -4.40 -8.90 16.71
CA ILE A 151 -5.84 -9.12 16.50
C ILE A 151 -6.60 -8.17 17.44
N LEU A 152 -7.59 -7.46 16.94
CA LEU A 152 -8.33 -6.47 17.73
C LEU A 152 -9.10 -7.13 18.87
N LYS A 153 -9.34 -6.36 19.92
CA LYS A 153 -10.11 -6.82 21.08
C LYS A 153 -11.55 -7.16 20.67
N GLY A 154 -12.01 -8.33 21.14
CA GLY A 154 -13.37 -8.81 20.91
C GLY A 154 -13.54 -9.60 19.60
N GLU A 155 -12.48 -9.79 18.82
CA GLU A 155 -12.50 -10.69 17.66
C GLU A 155 -12.50 -12.16 18.09
N ASP A 156 -13.11 -13.02 17.26
CA ASP A 156 -13.11 -14.46 17.48
C ASP A 156 -11.75 -15.06 17.11
N VAL A 157 -10.98 -15.44 18.14
CA VAL A 157 -9.66 -16.09 18.00
C VAL A 157 -9.74 -17.61 17.98
N SER A 158 -10.93 -18.20 18.02
CA SER A 158 -11.12 -19.66 17.99
C SER A 158 -11.06 -20.25 16.57
N THR A 159 -11.21 -19.42 15.55
CA THR A 159 -11.20 -19.85 14.15
C THR A 159 -9.85 -20.41 13.72
N PRO A 160 -9.79 -21.37 12.78
CA PRO A 160 -8.52 -21.93 12.30
C PRO A 160 -7.56 -20.85 11.76
N ILE A 161 -8.08 -19.83 11.06
CA ILE A 161 -7.25 -18.77 10.50
C ILE A 161 -6.74 -17.80 11.57
N ALA A 162 -7.53 -17.49 12.60
CA ALA A 162 -7.07 -16.71 13.73
C ALA A 162 -5.95 -17.45 14.49
N LYS A 163 -6.09 -18.75 14.69
CA LYS A 163 -5.04 -19.60 15.28
C LYS A 163 -3.77 -19.60 14.40
N LEU A 164 -3.89 -19.65 13.08
CA LEU A 164 -2.74 -19.53 12.18
C LEU A 164 -1.99 -18.21 12.42
N LEU A 165 -2.70 -17.09 12.54
CA LEU A 165 -2.10 -15.78 12.84
C LEU A 165 -1.37 -15.78 14.20
N LEU A 166 -1.99 -16.35 15.23
CA LEU A 166 -1.42 -16.41 16.58
C LEU A 166 -0.24 -17.39 16.67
N ASP A 167 -0.41 -18.59 16.13
CA ASP A 167 0.55 -19.68 16.34
C ASP A 167 1.73 -19.62 15.36
N THR A 168 1.46 -19.28 14.09
CA THR A 168 2.49 -19.26 13.04
C THR A 168 3.13 -17.88 12.92
N TYR A 169 2.32 -16.84 12.81
CA TYR A 169 2.82 -15.46 12.65
C TYR A 169 3.11 -14.75 13.97
N LYS A 170 2.76 -15.38 15.12
CA LYS A 170 2.99 -14.82 16.47
C LYS A 170 2.31 -13.48 16.69
N ALA A 171 1.21 -13.23 15.99
CA ALA A 171 0.40 -12.03 16.19
C ALA A 171 -0.06 -11.94 17.67
N LYS A 172 -0.16 -10.72 18.15
CA LYS A 172 -0.65 -10.45 19.51
C LYS A 172 -2.19 -10.52 19.56
N GLN A 173 -2.74 -10.64 20.76
CA GLN A 173 -4.19 -10.57 21.00
C GLN A 173 -4.57 -9.23 21.60
N ASN A 174 -5.88 -8.95 21.63
CA ASN A 174 -6.49 -7.81 22.30
C ASN A 174 -6.08 -6.42 21.77
N GLY A 175 -5.56 -6.33 20.55
CA GLY A 175 -5.11 -5.07 19.96
C GLY A 175 -3.89 -4.45 20.66
N GLU A 176 -3.12 -5.23 21.38
CA GLU A 176 -1.95 -4.75 22.13
C GLU A 176 -0.81 -4.39 21.17
N VAL A 177 -0.74 -3.12 20.83
CA VAL A 177 0.36 -2.54 20.04
C VAL A 177 1.12 -1.51 20.87
N SER A 178 2.41 -1.37 20.58
CA SER A 178 3.21 -0.27 21.13
C SER A 178 2.94 1.02 20.37
N THR A 179 3.40 2.14 20.90
CA THR A 179 3.40 3.39 20.13
C THR A 179 4.31 3.24 18.90
N LEU A 180 4.05 4.03 17.86
CA LEU A 180 4.92 4.05 16.67
C LEU A 180 6.38 4.36 17.06
N ARG A 181 6.58 5.34 17.95
CA ARG A 181 7.90 5.67 18.50
C ARG A 181 8.58 4.46 19.12
N ASP A 182 7.90 3.81 20.06
CA ASP A 182 8.52 2.71 20.85
C ASP A 182 8.85 1.52 19.94
N PHE A 183 8.02 1.25 18.94
CA PHE A 183 8.25 0.21 17.95
C PHE A 183 9.51 0.49 17.12
N VAL A 184 9.57 1.65 16.44
CA VAL A 184 10.71 1.97 15.57
C VAL A 184 12.01 2.14 16.37
N GLN A 185 11.94 2.69 17.58
CA GLN A 185 13.09 2.76 18.49
C GLN A 185 13.56 1.37 18.92
N SER A 186 12.64 0.49 19.31
CA SER A 186 12.95 -0.89 19.71
C SER A 186 13.59 -1.70 18.58
N TYR A 187 13.22 -1.43 17.33
CA TYR A 187 13.73 -2.13 16.16
C TYR A 187 15.10 -1.59 15.69
N LEU A 188 15.30 -0.27 15.76
CA LEU A 188 16.40 0.42 15.08
C LEU A 188 17.56 0.84 16.01
N THR A 189 17.40 0.75 17.33
CA THR A 189 18.46 1.15 18.27
C THR A 189 19.06 -0.03 19.00
N PRO A 190 20.39 -0.04 19.28
CA PRO A 190 21.06 -1.16 19.93
C PRO A 190 20.51 -1.55 21.33
N THR A 191 19.82 -0.64 21.99
CA THR A 191 19.17 -0.88 23.30
C THR A 191 17.76 -1.44 23.17
N GLY A 192 17.23 -1.53 21.95
CA GLY A 192 15.87 -2.01 21.70
C GLY A 192 15.75 -3.53 21.70
N LYS A 193 14.62 -4.04 22.17
CA LYS A 193 14.36 -5.48 22.27
C LYS A 193 14.26 -6.20 20.92
N LEU A 194 13.92 -5.48 19.86
CA LEU A 194 13.76 -6.02 18.51
C LEU A 194 15.00 -5.78 17.66
N TYR A 195 16.03 -5.14 18.22
CA TYR A 195 17.24 -4.84 17.47
C TYR A 195 18.07 -6.09 17.19
N LYS A 196 18.50 -6.18 15.94
CA LYS A 196 19.50 -7.11 15.44
C LYS A 196 20.42 -6.34 14.49
N THR A 197 21.69 -6.69 14.41
CA THR A 197 22.59 -6.10 13.39
C THR A 197 22.10 -6.39 11.97
N SER A 198 21.44 -7.53 11.76
CA SER A 198 20.79 -7.93 10.50
C SER A 198 19.55 -7.10 10.14
N ASN A 199 19.07 -6.22 11.01
CA ASN A 199 18.07 -5.21 10.66
C ASN A 199 18.63 -4.14 9.71
N PHE A 200 19.94 -4.22 9.42
CA PHE A 200 20.62 -3.32 8.50
C PHE A 200 21.43 -4.11 7.46
N SER A 201 21.43 -3.63 6.24
CA SER A 201 22.15 -4.23 5.12
C SER A 201 23.67 -3.96 5.19
N ASN A 202 24.43 -4.77 4.42
CA ASN A 202 25.84 -4.55 4.18
C ASN A 202 26.10 -3.58 3.01
N ASN A 203 25.18 -2.67 2.73
CA ASN A 203 25.31 -1.63 1.72
C ASN A 203 25.15 -0.27 2.38
N LYS A 204 25.82 0.75 1.84
CA LYS A 204 25.62 2.12 2.30
C LYS A 204 24.23 2.63 1.96
N PRO A 205 23.68 3.57 2.75
CA PRO A 205 22.45 4.25 2.39
C PRO A 205 22.56 4.88 0.98
N GLY A 206 21.59 4.60 0.12
CA GLY A 206 21.56 5.05 -1.27
C GLY A 206 22.10 4.06 -2.32
N GLU A 207 22.84 3.03 -1.92
CA GLU A 207 23.47 2.11 -2.89
C GLU A 207 22.52 1.04 -3.43
N ASN A 208 21.73 0.42 -2.55
CA ASN A 208 20.86 -0.71 -2.90
C ASN A 208 19.41 -0.44 -2.59
N TYR A 209 18.54 -0.89 -3.45
CA TYR A 209 17.11 -0.95 -3.21
C TYR A 209 16.75 -2.15 -2.32
N SER A 210 16.01 -1.90 -1.26
CA SER A 210 15.42 -2.93 -0.41
C SER A 210 14.10 -2.36 0.14
N TYR A 211 12.99 -2.81 -0.41
CA TYR A 211 11.67 -2.42 0.09
C TYR A 211 11.59 -2.67 1.60
N SER A 212 11.26 -1.64 2.37
CA SER A 212 11.19 -1.75 3.82
C SER A 212 9.97 -1.03 4.38
N ASN A 213 9.12 -1.78 5.06
CA ASN A 213 7.98 -1.28 5.82
C ASN A 213 8.45 -0.55 7.08
N ILE A 214 9.50 -1.08 7.73
CA ILE A 214 10.10 -0.43 8.91
C ILE A 214 10.63 0.96 8.55
N ALA A 215 11.30 1.10 7.39
CA ALA A 215 11.77 2.40 6.92
C ALA A 215 10.60 3.36 6.62
N ALA A 216 9.49 2.86 6.10
CA ALA A 216 8.29 3.65 5.88
C ALA A 216 7.62 4.07 7.20
N SER A 217 7.53 3.17 8.19
CA SER A 217 7.04 3.49 9.54
C SER A 217 7.90 4.54 10.22
N LEU A 218 9.24 4.44 10.09
CA LEU A 218 10.17 5.46 10.58
C LEU A 218 9.93 6.81 9.90
N ALA A 219 9.64 6.82 8.60
CA ALA A 219 9.31 8.05 7.87
C ALA A 219 8.00 8.70 8.37
N GLY A 220 7.00 7.88 8.71
CA GLY A 220 5.79 8.35 9.41
C GLY A 220 6.11 8.94 10.79
N TYR A 221 6.98 8.26 11.56
CA TYR A 221 7.42 8.76 12.86
C TYR A 221 8.23 10.08 12.76
N ILE A 222 8.99 10.31 11.70
CA ILE A 222 9.70 11.57 11.47
C ILE A 222 8.70 12.75 11.39
N VAL A 223 7.52 12.55 10.79
CA VAL A 223 6.46 13.56 10.81
C VAL A 223 5.98 13.82 12.24
N GLU A 224 5.72 12.77 13.03
CA GLU A 224 5.34 12.91 14.45
C GLU A 224 6.41 13.66 15.25
N ALA A 225 7.65 13.19 15.18
CA ALA A 225 8.76 13.74 15.94
C ALA A 225 9.01 15.22 15.64
N LYS A 226 8.78 15.63 14.40
CA LYS A 226 9.05 17.04 13.99
C LYS A 226 7.87 17.95 14.26
N THR A 227 6.65 17.45 14.21
CA THR A 227 5.42 18.26 14.39
C THR A 227 4.88 18.19 15.81
N ASN A 228 5.29 17.23 16.63
CA ASN A 228 4.71 16.89 17.93
C ASN A 228 3.20 16.57 17.84
N ILE A 229 2.74 16.05 16.69
CA ILE A 229 1.38 15.60 16.43
C ILE A 229 1.48 14.14 16.01
N SER A 230 0.65 13.25 16.57
CA SER A 230 0.63 11.85 16.14
C SER A 230 0.34 11.74 14.64
N PHE A 231 0.91 10.74 13.97
CA PHE A 231 0.81 10.63 12.52
C PHE A 231 -0.65 10.45 12.05
N ASP A 232 -1.47 9.74 12.82
CA ASP A 232 -2.89 9.59 12.56
C ASP A 232 -3.63 10.94 12.61
N GLU A 233 -3.42 11.75 13.64
CA GLU A 233 -4.06 13.06 13.74
C GLU A 233 -3.49 14.07 12.73
N TYR A 234 -2.18 13.97 12.41
CA TYR A 234 -1.58 14.79 11.36
C TYR A 234 -2.25 14.56 10.00
N THR A 235 -2.36 13.29 9.58
CA THR A 235 -2.97 12.95 8.29
C THR A 235 -4.46 13.26 8.25
N LYS A 236 -5.18 12.98 9.34
CA LYS A 236 -6.60 13.33 9.48
C LYS A 236 -6.84 14.83 9.27
N THR A 237 -6.01 15.66 9.89
CA THR A 237 -6.18 17.12 9.84
C THR A 237 -5.67 17.72 8.54
N ASN A 238 -4.52 17.24 8.01
CA ASN A 238 -3.84 17.87 6.89
C ASN A 238 -4.10 17.19 5.53
N ILE A 239 -4.70 15.98 5.51
CA ILE A 239 -4.98 15.24 4.28
C ILE A 239 -6.46 14.86 4.21
N PHE A 240 -6.98 14.06 5.16
CA PHE A 240 -8.31 13.48 5.02
C PHE A 240 -9.42 14.54 5.06
N LYS A 241 -9.39 15.43 6.05
CA LYS A 241 -10.39 16.52 6.15
C LYS A 241 -10.36 17.47 4.95
N PRO A 242 -9.20 18.01 4.51
CA PRO A 242 -9.13 18.90 3.35
C PRO A 242 -9.63 18.27 2.06
N LEU A 243 -9.40 16.95 1.87
CA LEU A 243 -9.81 16.22 0.68
C LEU A 243 -11.24 15.63 0.78
N GLY A 244 -11.91 15.79 1.93
CA GLY A 244 -13.25 15.26 2.13
C GLY A 244 -13.33 13.74 2.32
N MET A 245 -12.23 13.08 2.70
CA MET A 245 -12.13 11.64 2.93
C MET A 245 -12.75 11.29 4.29
N LYS A 246 -14.05 11.02 4.31
CA LYS A 246 -14.85 10.84 5.53
C LYS A 246 -14.83 9.42 6.08
N ASN A 247 -14.53 8.43 5.21
CA ASN A 247 -14.49 7.01 5.51
C ASN A 247 -13.03 6.52 5.54
N THR A 248 -12.09 7.34 6.08
CA THR A 248 -10.67 7.05 6.10
C THR A 248 -10.10 7.31 7.49
N ALA A 249 -9.50 6.28 8.10
CA ALA A 249 -8.81 6.39 9.38
C ALA A 249 -7.78 5.27 9.56
N TRP A 250 -6.79 5.50 10.44
CA TRP A 250 -5.79 4.50 10.81
C TRP A 250 -6.34 3.47 11.79
N LYS A 251 -7.19 3.91 12.70
CA LYS A 251 -7.82 3.05 13.69
C LYS A 251 -9.23 2.70 13.26
N LEU A 252 -9.56 1.42 13.27
CA LEU A 252 -10.88 0.95 12.88
C LEU A 252 -11.99 1.45 13.84
N GLU A 253 -11.63 1.79 15.08
CA GLU A 253 -12.53 2.38 16.07
C GLU A 253 -12.97 3.81 15.74
N ASP A 254 -12.22 4.52 14.90
CA ASP A 254 -12.56 5.85 14.41
C ASP A 254 -13.53 5.84 13.21
N LEU A 255 -13.90 4.65 12.75
CA LEU A 255 -14.82 4.40 11.62
C LEU A 255 -16.08 3.69 12.08
N ASP A 256 -17.13 3.76 11.26
CA ASP A 256 -18.31 2.91 11.48
C ASP A 256 -17.97 1.44 11.15
N ARG A 257 -17.77 0.65 12.19
CA ARG A 257 -17.44 -0.78 12.08
C ARG A 257 -18.46 -1.59 11.29
N LYS A 258 -19.72 -1.16 11.23
CA LYS A 258 -20.77 -1.83 10.45
C LYS A 258 -20.54 -1.66 8.95
N ASN A 259 -19.80 -0.63 8.57
CA ASN A 259 -19.39 -0.36 7.19
C ASN A 259 -18.02 -0.92 6.84
N ALA A 260 -17.33 -1.58 7.76
CA ALA A 260 -16.04 -2.20 7.51
C ALA A 260 -16.19 -3.58 6.85
N ALA A 261 -15.44 -3.81 5.77
CA ALA A 261 -15.41 -5.11 5.11
C ALA A 261 -14.64 -6.12 5.95
N ILE A 262 -15.18 -7.33 6.08
CA ILE A 262 -14.42 -8.49 6.53
C ILE A 262 -13.36 -8.80 5.46
N GLN A 263 -12.14 -9.00 5.89
CA GLN A 263 -11.05 -9.49 5.07
C GLN A 263 -11.07 -11.02 5.07
N TYR A 264 -10.67 -11.64 3.97
CA TYR A 264 -10.75 -13.09 3.82
C TYR A 264 -9.39 -13.66 3.42
N TRP A 265 -8.95 -14.71 4.13
CA TRP A 265 -7.80 -15.50 3.70
C TRP A 265 -8.12 -16.29 2.43
N THR A 266 -9.26 -16.91 2.41
CA THR A 266 -9.94 -17.47 1.23
C THR A 266 -11.41 -17.05 1.29
N LYS A 267 -12.17 -17.19 0.20
CA LYS A 267 -13.61 -16.84 0.18
C LYS A 267 -14.43 -17.40 1.34
N SER A 268 -13.99 -18.52 1.94
CA SER A 268 -14.67 -19.19 3.05
C SER A 268 -14.01 -18.99 4.42
N GLN A 269 -12.88 -18.27 4.50
CA GLN A 269 -12.10 -18.13 5.72
C GLN A 269 -11.96 -16.63 6.09
N PRO A 270 -12.92 -16.08 6.84
CA PRO A 270 -12.83 -14.70 7.30
C PRO A 270 -11.68 -14.53 8.28
N LEU A 271 -10.93 -13.44 8.12
CA LEU A 271 -9.89 -13.00 9.04
C LEU A 271 -10.51 -12.17 10.16
N PRO A 272 -10.00 -12.26 11.39
CA PRO A 272 -10.30 -11.28 12.42
C PRO A 272 -9.71 -9.93 12.02
N PHE A 273 -10.31 -8.85 12.47
CA PHE A 273 -9.72 -7.52 12.31
C PHE A 273 -8.41 -7.41 13.09
N TYR A 274 -7.43 -6.75 12.50
CA TYR A 274 -6.09 -6.62 13.07
C TYR A 274 -5.54 -5.20 12.90
N THR A 275 -4.49 -4.90 13.62
CA THR A 275 -3.69 -3.66 13.55
C THR A 275 -2.22 -3.98 13.74
N SER A 276 -1.34 -2.97 13.72
CA SER A 276 0.09 -3.10 14.06
C SER A 276 0.64 -1.80 14.66
N SER A 277 1.76 -1.91 15.40
CA SER A 277 2.48 -0.73 15.89
C SER A 277 3.08 0.09 14.74
N SER A 278 3.44 -0.59 13.64
CA SER A 278 3.99 0.00 12.42
C SER A 278 2.94 0.60 11.48
N TYR A 279 1.76 0.91 11.96
CA TYR A 279 0.55 1.25 11.21
C TYR A 279 0.73 2.18 10.00
N PRO A 280 1.65 3.18 9.95
CA PRO A 280 1.75 4.06 8.79
C PRO A 280 2.14 3.35 7.49
N ASP A 281 2.84 2.21 7.61
CA ASP A 281 3.31 1.49 6.42
C ASP A 281 2.23 0.72 5.68
N GLY A 282 1.10 0.37 6.35
CA GLY A 282 0.12 -0.51 5.72
C GLY A 282 -1.25 -0.65 6.37
N ASN A 283 -1.57 0.07 7.44
CA ASN A 283 -2.83 -0.15 8.18
C ASN A 283 -3.88 0.94 8.03
N LEU A 284 -3.80 1.79 7.00
CA LEU A 284 -4.89 2.72 6.71
C LEU A 284 -6.13 1.94 6.26
N ASN A 285 -7.27 2.29 6.83
CA ASN A 285 -8.58 1.85 6.38
C ASN A 285 -9.22 2.99 5.58
N SER A 286 -9.73 2.69 4.39
CA SER A 286 -10.34 3.69 3.52
C SER A 286 -11.42 3.07 2.64
N SER A 287 -12.25 3.92 2.03
CA SER A 287 -13.25 3.52 1.06
C SER A 287 -12.81 3.83 -0.38
N THR A 288 -13.45 3.19 -1.36
CA THR A 288 -13.20 3.49 -2.77
C THR A 288 -13.62 4.93 -3.11
N GLU A 289 -14.66 5.44 -2.48
CA GLU A 289 -15.08 6.84 -2.63
C GLU A 289 -13.95 7.78 -2.20
N ASP A 290 -13.40 7.61 -0.99
CA ASP A 290 -12.34 8.46 -0.47
C ASP A 290 -11.04 8.32 -1.28
N MET A 291 -10.67 7.09 -1.66
CA MET A 291 -9.48 6.86 -2.46
C MET A 291 -9.60 7.44 -3.88
N SER A 292 -10.83 7.57 -4.42
CA SER A 292 -11.06 8.26 -5.69
C SER A 292 -10.84 9.78 -5.56
N LEU A 293 -11.26 10.40 -4.44
CA LEU A 293 -10.98 11.79 -4.14
C LEU A 293 -9.47 12.05 -4.05
N PHE A 294 -8.76 11.17 -3.32
CA PHE A 294 -7.31 11.25 -3.22
C PHE A 294 -6.64 11.09 -4.59
N LEU A 295 -7.09 10.14 -5.44
CA LEU A 295 -6.53 9.93 -6.77
C LEU A 295 -6.73 11.15 -7.69
N VAL A 296 -7.93 11.73 -7.69
CA VAL A 296 -8.22 12.95 -8.43
C VAL A 296 -7.29 14.08 -8.02
N GLU A 297 -7.07 14.26 -6.71
CA GLU A 297 -6.20 15.32 -6.20
C GLU A 297 -4.73 15.10 -6.59
N MET A 298 -4.24 13.86 -6.52
CA MET A 298 -2.87 13.54 -6.96
C MET A 298 -2.67 13.78 -8.46
N MET A 299 -3.67 13.43 -9.29
CA MET A 299 -3.64 13.70 -10.73
C MET A 299 -3.71 15.20 -11.04
N LYS A 300 -4.53 15.96 -10.32
CA LYS A 300 -4.55 17.43 -10.40
C LYS A 300 -3.20 18.04 -10.00
N GLY A 301 -2.58 17.52 -8.95
CA GLY A 301 -1.25 17.93 -8.52
C GLY A 301 -0.19 17.70 -9.59
N PHE A 302 -0.20 16.51 -10.20
CA PHE A 302 0.73 16.20 -11.29
C PHE A 302 0.51 17.11 -12.51
N SER A 303 -0.74 17.42 -12.86
CA SER A 303 -1.10 18.30 -13.99
C SER A 303 -0.97 19.80 -13.70
N GLY A 304 -0.57 20.19 -12.47
CA GLY A 304 -0.39 21.58 -12.07
C GLY A 304 -1.69 22.36 -11.86
N THR A 305 -2.81 21.69 -11.64
CA THR A 305 -4.13 22.33 -11.45
C THR A 305 -4.62 22.26 -9.98
N SER A 306 -3.88 21.60 -9.10
CA SER A 306 -4.18 21.52 -7.67
C SER A 306 -3.60 22.71 -6.91
N THR A 307 -4.30 23.12 -5.84
CA THR A 307 -3.83 24.10 -4.85
C THR A 307 -3.55 23.47 -3.48
N PHE A 308 -3.64 22.14 -3.38
CA PHE A 308 -3.45 21.41 -2.12
C PHE A 308 -1.99 21.45 -1.62
N LEU A 309 -1.03 21.42 -2.54
CA LEU A 309 0.39 21.68 -2.29
C LEU A 309 0.89 22.75 -3.28
N LYS A 310 2.03 23.38 -2.98
CA LYS A 310 2.71 24.27 -3.91
C LYS A 310 3.27 23.52 -5.11
N ALA A 311 3.50 24.20 -6.22
CA ALA A 311 3.99 23.60 -7.46
C ALA A 311 5.32 22.82 -7.26
N ASP A 312 6.27 23.40 -6.54
CA ASP A 312 7.55 22.73 -6.27
C ASP A 312 7.39 21.51 -5.37
N SER A 313 6.40 21.52 -4.47
CA SER A 313 6.07 20.39 -3.60
C SER A 313 5.49 19.22 -4.38
N TRP A 314 4.62 19.49 -5.35
CA TRP A 314 4.11 18.46 -6.27
C TRP A 314 5.23 17.85 -7.09
N LYS A 315 6.13 18.66 -7.62
CA LYS A 315 7.30 18.16 -8.34
C LYS A 315 8.17 17.30 -7.43
N LEU A 316 8.45 17.77 -6.20
CA LEU A 316 9.24 17.00 -5.24
C LEU A 316 8.57 15.68 -4.85
N LEU A 317 7.23 15.61 -4.81
CA LEU A 317 6.49 14.40 -4.51
C LEU A 317 6.72 13.31 -5.57
N PHE A 318 6.67 13.68 -6.85
CA PHE A 318 6.60 12.73 -7.97
C PHE A 318 7.91 12.54 -8.74
N ASP A 319 8.84 13.50 -8.72
CA ASP A 319 10.09 13.41 -9.49
C ASP A 319 10.86 12.13 -9.16
N LYS A 320 11.39 11.50 -10.20
CA LYS A 320 12.26 10.33 -10.10
C LYS A 320 13.51 10.68 -9.31
N LYS A 321 13.76 9.97 -8.22
CA LYS A 321 14.82 10.31 -7.25
C LYS A 321 16.07 9.45 -7.36
N LEU A 322 15.98 8.31 -8.05
CA LEU A 322 17.11 7.39 -8.17
C LEU A 322 17.87 7.67 -9.46
N SER A 323 19.08 8.19 -9.31
CA SER A 323 20.03 8.40 -10.41
C SER A 323 21.47 8.36 -9.85
N PRO A 324 22.28 7.35 -10.22
CA PRO A 324 21.91 6.19 -11.01
C PRO A 324 20.94 5.27 -10.28
N LEU A 325 20.26 4.40 -11.03
CA LEU A 325 19.40 3.36 -10.43
C LEU A 325 20.27 2.34 -9.69
N PRO A 326 19.86 1.88 -8.50
CA PRO A 326 20.46 0.74 -7.85
C PRO A 326 20.48 -0.50 -8.76
N THR A 327 21.58 -1.24 -8.74
CA THR A 327 21.78 -2.37 -9.68
C THR A 327 20.76 -3.49 -9.52
N ASN A 328 20.18 -3.61 -8.34
CA ASN A 328 19.19 -4.62 -8.00
C ASN A 328 17.72 -4.20 -8.27
N MET A 329 17.48 -3.01 -8.87
CA MET A 329 16.14 -2.58 -9.28
C MET A 329 15.76 -2.97 -10.72
N LYS A 330 16.61 -3.67 -11.46
CA LYS A 330 16.53 -3.78 -12.93
C LYS A 330 15.27 -4.43 -13.50
N ASP A 331 14.48 -5.19 -12.73
CA ASP A 331 13.48 -6.07 -13.33
C ASP A 331 12.00 -5.67 -13.12
N LYS A 332 11.64 -4.85 -12.14
CA LYS A 332 10.21 -4.65 -11.79
C LYS A 332 9.73 -3.21 -11.84
N GLU A 333 10.58 -2.25 -11.48
CA GLU A 333 10.22 -0.85 -11.29
C GLU A 333 11.18 0.05 -12.05
N ASP A 334 10.69 1.16 -12.55
CA ASP A 334 11.51 2.10 -13.31
C ASP A 334 12.25 3.08 -12.39
N ASN A 335 11.57 3.57 -11.33
CA ASN A 335 12.13 4.54 -10.38
C ASN A 335 11.20 4.75 -9.18
N TYR A 336 11.59 5.63 -8.27
CA TYR A 336 10.79 6.10 -7.13
C TYR A 336 10.73 7.63 -7.07
N GLY A 337 9.53 8.13 -6.79
CA GLY A 337 9.30 9.44 -6.19
C GLY A 337 9.41 9.37 -4.66
N THR A 338 8.65 10.17 -3.93
CA THR A 338 8.53 10.08 -2.47
C THR A 338 7.52 8.98 -2.13
N PHE A 339 7.95 7.72 -1.96
CA PHE A 339 7.11 6.52 -1.87
C PHE A 339 6.20 6.25 -3.08
N TRP A 340 6.31 7.01 -4.14
CA TRP A 340 5.59 6.79 -5.38
C TRP A 340 6.41 5.93 -6.32
N VAL A 341 5.84 4.81 -6.74
CA VAL A 341 6.48 3.89 -7.68
C VAL A 341 6.23 4.36 -9.11
N TRP A 342 7.29 4.64 -9.84
CA TRP A 342 7.26 4.71 -11.29
C TRP A 342 7.35 3.29 -11.84
N PHE A 343 6.25 2.77 -12.38
CA PHE A 343 6.24 1.44 -13.00
C PHE A 343 6.78 1.49 -14.42
N LYS A 344 7.40 0.40 -14.89
CA LYS A 344 7.86 0.27 -16.29
C LYS A 344 6.73 0.46 -17.31
N SER A 345 5.48 0.29 -16.93
CA SER A 345 4.30 0.60 -17.75
C SER A 345 4.08 2.10 -17.99
N GLY A 346 4.85 2.99 -17.36
CA GLY A 346 4.66 4.44 -17.35
C GLY A 346 3.63 4.92 -16.33
N ARG A 347 3.05 4.04 -15.53
CA ARG A 347 2.16 4.43 -14.42
C ARG A 347 2.96 4.89 -13.22
N LEU A 348 2.35 5.78 -12.45
CA LEU A 348 2.82 6.29 -11.17
C LEU A 348 1.79 5.93 -10.10
N GLY A 349 2.23 5.28 -9.01
CA GLY A 349 1.31 4.83 -7.97
C GLY A 349 1.92 3.89 -6.96
N HIS A 350 1.09 3.02 -6.37
CA HIS A 350 1.52 1.98 -5.43
C HIS A 350 0.55 0.79 -5.46
N THR A 351 1.06 -0.41 -5.19
CA THR A 351 0.25 -1.59 -4.90
C THR A 351 0.21 -1.85 -3.40
N GLY A 352 -0.74 -2.63 -2.93
CA GLY A 352 -0.84 -3.01 -1.52
C GLY A 352 -1.27 -4.46 -1.36
N GLY A 353 -0.63 -5.18 -0.44
CA GLY A 353 -0.97 -6.52 -0.02
C GLY A 353 -0.80 -6.67 1.47
N ASN A 354 -1.83 -7.14 2.16
CA ASN A 354 -1.86 -7.56 3.56
C ASN A 354 -2.72 -8.82 3.65
N PRO A 355 -2.69 -9.59 4.73
CA PRO A 355 -3.60 -10.72 4.88
C PRO A 355 -5.06 -10.32 4.59
N GLY A 356 -5.64 -10.93 3.56
CA GLY A 356 -7.01 -10.65 3.13
C GLY A 356 -7.22 -9.35 2.35
N VAL A 357 -6.17 -8.74 1.80
CA VAL A 357 -6.27 -7.46 1.08
C VAL A 357 -5.35 -7.42 -0.13
N PHE A 358 -5.89 -7.01 -1.25
CA PHE A 358 -5.13 -6.53 -2.40
C PHE A 358 -5.64 -5.17 -2.83
N THR A 359 -4.73 -4.23 -3.10
CA THR A 359 -5.06 -2.89 -3.62
C THR A 359 -4.09 -2.48 -4.71
N PHE A 360 -4.59 -1.69 -5.66
CA PHE A 360 -3.76 -1.04 -6.66
C PHE A 360 -4.28 0.38 -6.90
N PHE A 361 -3.42 1.34 -6.68
CA PHE A 361 -3.66 2.76 -6.86
C PHE A 361 -2.62 3.29 -7.84
N ALA A 362 -3.03 3.74 -9.03
CA ALA A 362 -2.09 4.25 -10.02
C ALA A 362 -2.76 5.13 -11.06
N PHE A 363 -1.97 6.01 -11.68
CA PHE A 363 -2.40 6.80 -12.83
C PHE A 363 -1.31 6.85 -13.91
N TYR A 364 -1.71 7.13 -15.15
CA TYR A 364 -0.81 7.46 -16.25
C TYR A 364 -0.72 8.99 -16.35
N PRO A 365 0.42 9.60 -16.01
CA PRO A 365 0.59 11.04 -16.09
C PRO A 365 0.30 11.60 -17.48
N ASP A 366 0.85 10.96 -18.51
CA ASP A 366 0.74 11.44 -19.90
C ASP A 366 -0.66 11.27 -20.51
N LYS A 367 -1.44 10.30 -19.98
CA LYS A 367 -2.78 9.97 -20.53
C LYS A 367 -3.92 10.60 -19.73
N LYS A 368 -3.61 11.22 -18.59
CA LYS A 368 -4.58 11.78 -17.65
C LYS A 368 -5.65 10.77 -17.22
N THR A 369 -5.27 9.50 -17.12
CA THR A 369 -6.14 8.43 -16.65
C THR A 369 -5.54 7.76 -15.42
N GLY A 370 -6.37 7.28 -14.53
CA GLY A 370 -5.94 6.57 -13.32
C GLY A 370 -7.03 5.69 -12.77
N PHE A 371 -6.64 4.76 -11.90
CA PHE A 371 -7.60 3.90 -11.24
C PHE A 371 -7.19 3.54 -9.82
N TYR A 372 -8.19 3.24 -9.03
CA TYR A 372 -8.07 2.52 -7.77
C TYR A 372 -8.84 1.21 -7.85
N PHE A 373 -8.20 0.13 -7.45
CA PHE A 373 -8.80 -1.20 -7.31
C PHE A 373 -8.53 -1.73 -5.91
N SER A 374 -9.53 -2.32 -5.29
CA SER A 374 -9.47 -2.85 -3.94
C SER A 374 -10.27 -4.14 -3.85
N GLY A 375 -9.68 -5.20 -3.31
CA GLY A 375 -10.32 -6.49 -3.05
C GLY A 375 -10.12 -6.92 -1.60
N ASN A 376 -11.15 -7.53 -0.99
CA ASN A 376 -11.10 -7.98 0.40
C ASN A 376 -10.61 -9.42 0.56
N VAL A 377 -9.73 -9.84 -0.33
CA VAL A 377 -9.00 -11.11 -0.26
C VAL A 377 -7.68 -10.97 -0.97
N ASP A 378 -6.62 -11.51 -0.38
CA ASP A 378 -5.33 -11.70 -1.03
C ASP A 378 -4.83 -13.10 -0.69
N LEU A 379 -4.62 -13.91 -1.72
CA LEU A 379 -4.16 -15.28 -1.59
C LEU A 379 -2.69 -15.32 -2.00
N GLU A 380 -1.82 -15.48 -1.03
CA GLU A 380 -0.37 -15.64 -1.27
C GLU A 380 0.02 -17.08 -1.57
N GLU A 381 -0.82 -18.09 -1.20
CA GLU A 381 -0.48 -19.51 -1.30
C GLU A 381 -1.67 -20.40 -1.72
N GLY A 382 -1.39 -21.46 -2.48
CA GLY A 382 -2.32 -22.51 -2.86
C GLY A 382 -2.97 -22.36 -4.23
N ASP A 383 -3.85 -23.31 -4.58
CA ASP A 383 -4.51 -23.38 -5.89
C ASP A 383 -5.40 -22.18 -6.19
N ASP A 384 -5.94 -21.55 -5.14
CA ASP A 384 -6.79 -20.37 -5.27
C ASP A 384 -6.02 -19.10 -5.63
N ALA A 385 -4.74 -19.00 -5.27
CA ALA A 385 -3.89 -17.86 -5.57
C ALA A 385 -3.78 -17.59 -7.09
N TYR A 386 -3.64 -18.65 -7.89
CA TYR A 386 -3.57 -18.51 -9.35
C TYR A 386 -4.86 -17.93 -9.94
N THR A 387 -6.02 -18.45 -9.52
CA THR A 387 -7.32 -17.98 -10.01
C THR A 387 -7.58 -16.54 -9.63
N LEU A 388 -7.19 -16.12 -8.43
CA LEU A 388 -7.32 -14.74 -7.98
C LEU A 388 -6.42 -13.83 -8.81
N SER A 389 -5.17 -14.22 -9.03
CA SER A 389 -4.22 -13.46 -9.86
C SER A 389 -4.74 -13.28 -11.29
N GLU A 390 -5.36 -14.31 -11.90
CA GLU A 390 -5.98 -14.23 -13.21
C GLU A 390 -7.16 -13.24 -13.21
N SER A 391 -8.01 -13.27 -12.19
CA SER A 391 -9.14 -12.34 -12.05
C SER A 391 -8.65 -10.90 -11.85
N GLN A 392 -7.60 -10.68 -11.05
CA GLN A 392 -6.97 -9.36 -10.91
C GLN A 392 -6.46 -8.84 -12.27
N GLN A 393 -5.79 -9.69 -13.05
CA GLN A 393 -5.30 -9.33 -14.38
C GLN A 393 -6.45 -8.99 -15.34
N LYS A 394 -7.56 -9.75 -15.32
CA LYS A 394 -8.76 -9.46 -16.12
C LYS A 394 -9.38 -8.11 -15.75
N ILE A 395 -9.50 -7.80 -14.45
CA ILE A 395 -10.00 -6.51 -13.96
C ILE A 395 -9.11 -5.38 -14.47
N ILE A 396 -7.79 -5.48 -14.27
CA ILE A 396 -6.82 -4.46 -14.72
C ILE A 396 -6.86 -4.30 -16.25
N THR A 397 -7.06 -5.39 -16.99
CA THR A 397 -7.19 -5.34 -18.47
C THR A 397 -8.45 -4.60 -18.88
N ALA A 398 -9.61 -4.91 -18.27
CA ALA A 398 -10.87 -4.21 -18.55
C ALA A 398 -10.78 -2.70 -18.26
N ILE A 399 -10.13 -2.34 -17.13
CA ILE A 399 -9.86 -0.94 -16.79
C ILE A 399 -8.98 -0.27 -17.85
N LYS A 400 -7.88 -0.93 -18.27
CA LYS A 400 -6.97 -0.38 -19.31
C LYS A 400 -7.67 -0.17 -20.64
N GLU A 401 -8.56 -1.08 -21.04
CA GLU A 401 -9.36 -0.93 -22.26
C GLU A 401 -10.30 0.29 -22.16
N PHE A 402 -10.94 0.48 -21.01
CA PHE A 402 -11.77 1.66 -20.76
C PHE A 402 -10.97 2.96 -20.70
N GLU A 403 -9.77 2.94 -20.10
CA GLU A 403 -8.87 4.11 -20.04
C GLU A 403 -8.38 4.55 -21.42
N ALA A 404 -8.28 3.62 -22.38
CA ALA A 404 -7.71 3.88 -23.71
C ALA A 404 -8.69 4.57 -24.66
N ASN A 405 -9.96 4.62 -24.34
CA ASN A 405 -11.05 5.19 -25.12
C ASN A 405 -11.70 6.37 -24.38
#